data_18001535a4a98a11b99bc4433cf431e1
#
_entry.id   18001535a4a98a11b99bc4433cf431e1
#
_cell.length_a   1.000
_cell.length_b   1.000
_cell.length_c   1.000
_cell.angle_alpha   90.00
_cell.angle_beta   90.00
_cell.angle_gamma   90.00
#
_symmetry.space_group_name_H-M   'P 1'
#
loop_
_entity.id
_entity.type
_entity.pdbx_description
1 polymer ?
#
loop_
_entity_poly.entity_id
_entity_poly.type
_entity_poly.pdbx_seq_one_letter_code
_entity_poly.pdbx_strand_id
1 'polypeptide(L)' 'MDIQLIKGEFTPHDAIEIMTQIIHAKIKFQEGKINESSNEEDSKMRERRIKQLQKNLYDARHYIEHQKGKISLESQIHLV' A
#
# COMPACT_ATOMS: atom_id res chain seq x y z
N MET A 1 -14.35 13.98 -8.47
CA MET A 1 -13.70 13.25 -9.58
C MET A 1 -13.21 11.90 -9.10
N ASP A 2 -13.52 10.86 -9.82
CA ASP A 2 -13.13 9.51 -9.46
C ASP A 2 -12.19 8.93 -10.50
N ILE A 3 -11.13 8.29 -10.02
CA ILE A 3 -10.16 7.63 -10.88
C ILE A 3 -10.10 6.15 -10.51
N GLN A 4 -10.43 5.29 -11.45
CA GLN A 4 -10.25 3.85 -11.29
C GLN A 4 -8.75 3.55 -11.47
N LEU A 5 -8.05 3.33 -10.36
CA LEU A 5 -6.61 3.13 -10.41
C LEU A 5 -6.25 1.73 -10.88
N ILE A 6 -6.93 0.73 -10.32
CA ILE A 6 -6.68 -0.68 -10.65
C ILE A 6 -8.03 -1.38 -10.73
N LYS A 7 -8.22 -2.18 -11.77
CA LYS A 7 -9.37 -3.07 -11.85
C LYS A 7 -9.05 -4.21 -12.83
N GLY A 8 -9.06 -5.42 -12.32
CA GLY A 8 -8.81 -6.58 -13.16
C GLY A 8 -8.43 -7.80 -12.38
N GLU A 9 -8.13 -8.85 -13.12
CA GLU A 9 -7.66 -10.11 -12.57
C GLU A 9 -6.19 -10.27 -12.90
N PHE A 10 -5.42 -10.71 -11.91
CA PHE A 10 -3.96 -10.80 -12.00
C PHE A 10 -3.49 -12.15 -11.47
N THR A 11 -2.35 -12.59 -11.97
CA THR A 11 -1.68 -13.74 -11.36
C THR A 11 -1.26 -13.38 -9.93
N PRO A 12 -1.09 -14.37 -9.03
CA PRO A 12 -0.60 -14.07 -7.68
C PRO A 12 0.70 -13.27 -7.70
N HIS A 13 1.62 -13.59 -8.59
CA HIS A 13 2.89 -12.86 -8.71
C HIS A 13 2.66 -11.39 -9.05
N ASP A 14 1.85 -11.12 -10.06
CA ASP A 14 1.56 -9.75 -10.48
C ASP A 14 0.78 -8.97 -9.42
N ALA A 15 -0.16 -9.64 -8.75
CA ALA A 15 -0.93 -9.02 -7.67
C ALA A 15 -0.01 -8.58 -6.52
N ILE A 16 0.94 -9.43 -6.13
CA ILE A 16 1.92 -9.11 -5.09
C ILE A 16 2.79 -7.93 -5.54
N GLU A 17 3.24 -7.94 -6.78
CA GLU A 17 4.07 -6.86 -7.33
C GLU A 17 3.33 -5.52 -7.30
N ILE A 18 2.08 -5.50 -7.73
CA ILE A 18 1.26 -4.28 -7.73
C ILE A 18 1.06 -3.78 -6.30
N MET A 19 0.67 -4.67 -5.37
CA MET A 19 0.48 -4.29 -3.98
C MET A 19 1.76 -3.76 -3.35
N THR A 20 2.89 -4.38 -3.66
CA THR A 20 4.19 -3.96 -3.15
C THR A 20 4.51 -2.54 -3.60
N GLN A 21 4.29 -2.23 -4.88
CA GLN A 21 4.57 -0.90 -5.43
C GLN A 21 3.68 0.18 -4.80
N ILE A 22 2.39 -0.12 -4.62
CA ILE A 22 1.45 0.82 -3.99
C ILE A 22 1.85 1.11 -2.55
N ILE A 23 2.12 0.06 -1.77
CA ILE A 23 2.50 0.21 -0.37
C ILE A 23 3.83 0.95 -0.24
N HIS A 24 4.82 0.63 -1.09
CA HIS A 24 6.11 1.34 -1.08
C HIS A 24 5.95 2.82 -1.39
N ALA A 25 5.05 3.18 -2.32
CA ALA A 25 4.78 4.59 -2.62
C ALA A 25 4.24 5.33 -1.39
N LYS A 26 3.33 4.69 -0.65
CA LYS A 26 2.77 5.26 0.59
C LYS A 26 3.82 5.39 1.68
N ILE A 27 4.68 4.38 1.84
CA ILE A 27 5.77 4.42 2.81
C ILE A 27 6.74 5.54 2.48
N LYS A 28 7.14 5.65 1.21
CA LYS A 28 8.05 6.70 0.75
C LYS A 28 7.50 8.10 1.03
N PHE A 29 6.22 8.29 0.83
CA PHE A 29 5.56 9.55 1.16
C PHE A 29 5.71 9.87 2.64
N GLN A 30 5.45 8.91 3.53
CA GLN A 30 5.57 9.12 4.97
C GLN A 30 7.01 9.40 5.38
N GLU A 31 7.98 8.67 4.82
CA GLU A 31 9.40 8.90 5.08
C GLU A 31 9.82 10.31 4.69
N GLY A 32 9.36 10.80 3.53
CA GLY A 32 9.63 12.16 3.09
C GLY A 32 9.09 13.20 4.06
N LYS A 33 7.90 12.96 4.60
CA LYS A 33 7.29 13.87 5.59
C LYS A 33 8.02 13.85 6.92
N ILE A 34 8.54 12.70 7.34
CA ILE A 34 9.37 12.60 8.55
C ILE A 34 10.62 13.45 8.40
N ASN A 35 11.28 13.38 7.24
CA ASN A 35 12.50 14.15 6.97
C ASN A 35 12.24 15.66 6.96
N GLU A 36 11.04 16.09 6.61
CA GLU A 36 10.65 17.50 6.61
C GLU A 36 10.18 17.99 7.96
N SER A 37 9.80 17.08 8.87
CA SER A 37 9.19 17.43 10.14
C SER A 37 10.23 17.77 11.20
N SER A 38 9.98 18.85 11.96
CA SER A 38 10.72 19.18 13.17
C SER A 38 9.97 18.76 14.43
N ASN A 39 8.79 18.16 14.28
CA ASN A 39 7.92 17.77 15.37
C ASN A 39 8.05 16.28 15.66
N GLU A 40 8.51 15.93 16.86
CA GLU A 40 8.72 14.54 17.26
C GLU A 40 7.42 13.73 17.28
N GLU A 41 6.32 14.32 17.74
CA GLU A 41 5.03 13.61 17.78
C GLU A 41 4.53 13.28 16.37
N ASP A 42 4.68 14.21 15.44
CA ASP A 42 4.31 13.98 14.04
C ASP A 42 5.16 12.86 13.45
N SER A 43 6.46 12.87 13.71
CA SER A 43 7.37 11.82 13.23
C SER A 43 6.98 10.46 13.77
N LYS A 44 6.66 10.36 15.05
CA LYS A 44 6.23 9.09 15.68
C LYS A 44 4.94 8.57 15.09
N MET A 45 3.98 9.46 14.82
CA MET A 45 2.72 9.07 14.18
C MET A 45 2.97 8.50 12.79
N ARG A 46 3.86 9.14 12.02
CA ARG A 46 4.19 8.68 10.67
C ARG A 46 4.94 7.36 10.69
N GLU A 47 5.82 7.15 11.67
CA GLU A 47 6.51 5.87 11.85
C GLU A 47 5.51 4.73 12.14
N ARG A 48 4.48 4.99 12.94
CA ARG A 48 3.42 4.01 13.19
C ARG A 48 2.65 3.67 11.91
N ARG A 49 2.38 4.67 11.07
CA ARG A 49 1.72 4.46 9.78
C ARG A 49 2.58 3.59 8.86
N ILE A 50 3.89 3.82 8.85
CA ILE A 50 4.82 3.00 8.07
C ILE A 50 4.77 1.55 8.55
N LYS A 51 4.81 1.32 9.86
CA LYS A 51 4.72 -0.04 10.42
C LYS A 51 3.40 -0.71 10.04
N GLN A 52 2.30 0.04 10.08
CA GLN A 52 1.00 -0.50 9.68
C GLN A 52 0.98 -0.86 8.19
N LEU A 53 1.58 -0.03 7.35
CA LEU A 53 1.69 -0.32 5.92
C LEU A 53 2.53 -1.56 5.65
N GLN A 54 3.62 -1.73 6.37
CA GLN A 54 4.47 -2.92 6.28
C GLN A 54 3.69 -4.17 6.68
N LYS A 55 2.92 -4.09 7.76
CA LYS A 55 2.05 -5.19 8.20
C LYS A 55 0.98 -5.50 7.16
N ASN A 56 0.37 -4.46 6.59
CA ASN A 56 -0.64 -4.65 5.55
C ASN A 56 -0.07 -5.38 4.34
N LEU A 57 1.14 -5.04 3.94
CA LEU A 57 1.80 -5.71 2.82
C LEU A 57 2.09 -7.18 3.15
N TYR A 58 2.58 -7.44 4.35
CA TYR A 58 2.84 -8.80 4.81
C TYR A 58 1.56 -9.64 4.76
N ASP A 59 0.48 -9.10 5.32
CA ASP A 59 -0.81 -9.81 5.35
C ASP A 59 -1.37 -10.04 3.94
N ALA A 60 -1.25 -9.04 3.07
CA ALA A 60 -1.70 -9.14 1.69
C ALA A 60 -0.93 -10.22 0.93
N ARG A 61 0.39 -10.27 1.10
CA ARG A 61 1.23 -11.28 0.45
C ARG A 61 0.84 -12.68 0.91
N HIS A 62 0.65 -12.86 2.21
CA HIS A 62 0.20 -14.15 2.75
C HIS A 62 -1.13 -14.58 2.17
N TYR A 63 -2.09 -13.65 2.12
CA TYR A 63 -3.40 -13.92 1.55
C TYR A 63 -3.27 -14.37 0.08
N ILE A 64 -2.52 -13.61 -0.71
CA ILE A 64 -2.36 -13.87 -2.15
C ILE A 64 -1.65 -15.19 -2.39
N GLU A 65 -0.58 -15.48 -1.63
CA GLU A 65 0.20 -16.71 -1.77
C GLU A 65 -0.61 -17.97 -1.50
N HIS A 66 -1.66 -17.89 -0.67
CA HIS A 66 -2.53 -19.01 -0.34
C HIS A 66 -3.74 -19.16 -1.25
N GLN A 67 -3.91 -18.26 -2.21
CA GLN A 67 -5.00 -18.35 -3.18
C GLN A 67 -4.60 -19.21 -4.37
N LYS A 68 -5.59 -19.92 -4.92
CA LYS A 68 -5.42 -20.67 -6.17
C LYS A 68 -6.05 -19.86 -7.29
N GLY A 69 -5.35 -19.75 -8.41
CA GLY A 69 -5.86 -19.05 -9.57
C GLY A 69 -5.60 -17.55 -9.51
N LYS A 70 -6.42 -16.79 -10.22
CA LYS A 70 -6.23 -15.34 -10.35
C LYS A 70 -6.78 -14.58 -9.16
N ILE A 71 -6.17 -13.44 -8.90
CA ILE A 71 -6.56 -12.51 -7.85
C ILE A 71 -7.24 -11.31 -8.47
N SER A 72 -8.44 -10.99 -8.01
CA SER A 72 -9.11 -9.76 -8.43
C SER A 72 -8.66 -8.60 -7.56
N LEU A 73 -8.18 -7.55 -8.21
CA LEU A 73 -7.79 -6.31 -7.54
C LEU A 73 -8.68 -5.17 -8.01
N GLU A 74 -9.08 -4.34 -7.07
CA GLU A 74 -9.84 -3.14 -7.38
C GLU A 74 -9.39 -2.01 -6.47
N SER A 75 -9.13 -0.83 -7.05
CA SER A 75 -8.77 0.35 -6.30
C SER A 75 -9.27 1.59 -7.03
N GLN A 76 -9.91 2.48 -6.29
CA GLN A 76 -10.45 3.72 -6.82
C GLN A 76 -10.00 4.88 -5.95
N ILE A 77 -9.63 5.99 -6.60
CA ILE A 77 -9.31 7.23 -5.90
C ILE A 77 -10.47 8.19 -6.12
N HIS A 78 -10.98 8.74 -5.03
CA HIS A 78 -12.03 9.74 -5.05
C HIS A 78 -11.40 11.09 -4.66
N LEU A 79 -11.39 12.04 -5.61
CA LEU A 79 -10.91 13.39 -5.37
C LEU A 79 -12.10 14.28 -5.02
N VAL A 80 -12.07 14.84 -3.85
CA VAL A 80 -13.14 15.70 -3.32
C VAL A 80 -12.83 17.18 -3.44
#